data_aff4f0472c685f5f8f7aa52f0233b6e4
#
_entry.id   aff4f0472c685f5f8f7aa52f0233b6e4
#
_cell.length_a   1.000
_cell.length_b   1.000
_cell.length_c   1.000
_cell.angle_alpha   90.00
_cell.angle_beta   90.00
_cell.angle_gamma   90.00
#
_symmetry.space_group_name_H-M   'P 1'
#
loop_
_entity.id
_entity.type
_entity.pdbx_description
1 polymer ?
#
loop_
_entity_poly.entity_id
_entity_poly.type
_entity_poly.pdbx_seq_one_letter_code
_entity_poly.pdbx_strand_id
1 'polypeptide(L)'
;MDFRQVEYFLAVVENNGINGAATALGVAQPTVSQALRSLERELGVELFHRIGRGMVLTAAGRSLIGPSRQILRDVTAVEELLATSDGAVAGRLDIMAFPALSAGPLVELIARFRREYPKVAVRFSALQDEELVASLIRDGHCEFVVAHLPLEGGDGLEVIELGEQEWWLAYPPGSELPEGPIHLSELPDIPMVFAPTGGSMVDAVESALRAAGARPEISVLVGQREVRLPMVAAGLGG
;
A
#
# COMPACT_ATOMS: atom_id res chain seq x y z
N MET A 1 -3.76 6.89 -29.92
CA MET A 1 -4.04 6.27 -28.60
C MET A 1 -5.46 6.62 -28.19
N ASP A 2 -6.27 5.64 -27.85
CA ASP A 2 -7.64 5.83 -27.34
C ASP A 2 -7.84 5.14 -25.96
N PHE A 3 -8.95 5.43 -25.29
CA PHE A 3 -9.22 4.89 -23.95
C PHE A 3 -9.31 3.37 -23.91
N ARG A 4 -9.87 2.75 -24.94
CA ARG A 4 -9.98 1.29 -24.99
C ARG A 4 -8.62 0.62 -25.11
N GLN A 5 -7.70 1.22 -25.85
CA GLN A 5 -6.32 0.74 -25.95
C GLN A 5 -5.63 0.80 -24.60
N VAL A 6 -5.83 1.89 -23.84
CA VAL A 6 -5.28 2.07 -22.47
C VAL A 6 -5.92 1.07 -21.50
N GLU A 7 -7.23 0.91 -21.54
CA GLU A 7 -7.96 -0.06 -20.72
C GLU A 7 -7.48 -1.49 -21.00
N TYR A 8 -7.33 -1.86 -22.27
CA TYR A 8 -6.87 -3.19 -22.65
C TYR A 8 -5.41 -3.43 -22.26
N PHE A 9 -4.55 -2.41 -22.36
CA PHE A 9 -3.18 -2.49 -21.88
C PHE A 9 -3.15 -2.81 -20.37
N LEU A 10 -3.87 -2.05 -19.56
CA LEU A 10 -3.93 -2.28 -18.10
C LEU A 10 -4.55 -3.64 -17.77
N ALA A 11 -5.61 -4.03 -18.46
CA ALA A 11 -6.20 -5.35 -18.25
C ALA A 11 -5.22 -6.49 -18.53
N VAL A 12 -4.34 -6.35 -19.56
CA VAL A 12 -3.28 -7.33 -19.85
C VAL A 12 -2.23 -7.37 -18.74
N VAL A 13 -1.87 -6.23 -18.17
CA VAL A 13 -0.96 -6.13 -17.02
C VAL A 13 -1.55 -6.83 -15.78
N GLU A 14 -2.80 -6.52 -15.46
CA GLU A 14 -3.46 -6.98 -14.22
C GLU A 14 -3.85 -8.46 -14.26
N ASN A 15 -4.12 -8.98 -15.45
CA ASN A 15 -4.54 -10.39 -15.64
C ASN A 15 -3.41 -11.28 -16.19
N ASN A 16 -2.16 -10.82 -16.14
CA ASN A 16 -0.97 -11.57 -16.55
C ASN A 16 -1.04 -12.12 -17.98
N GLY A 17 -1.69 -11.37 -18.90
CA GLY A 17 -1.72 -11.71 -20.31
C GLY A 17 -3.04 -11.48 -21.02
N ILE A 18 -2.99 -11.63 -22.36
CA ILE A 18 -4.11 -11.28 -23.26
C ILE A 18 -5.36 -12.13 -22.98
N ASN A 19 -5.19 -13.42 -22.67
CA ASN A 19 -6.34 -14.30 -22.44
C ASN A 19 -7.08 -13.94 -21.14
N GLY A 20 -6.33 -13.67 -20.07
CA GLY A 20 -6.90 -13.20 -18.80
C GLY A 20 -7.63 -11.87 -18.97
N ALA A 21 -6.99 -10.92 -19.66
CA ALA A 21 -7.59 -9.63 -19.98
C ALA A 21 -8.88 -9.76 -20.79
N ALA A 22 -8.89 -10.59 -21.84
CA ALA A 22 -10.07 -10.82 -22.66
C ALA A 22 -11.24 -11.37 -21.85
N THR A 23 -10.96 -12.31 -20.95
CA THR A 23 -11.97 -12.86 -20.02
C THR A 23 -12.49 -11.80 -19.06
N ALA A 24 -11.60 -11.02 -18.44
CA ALA A 24 -11.97 -9.97 -17.48
C ALA A 24 -12.83 -8.87 -18.12
N LEU A 25 -12.52 -8.52 -19.37
CA LEU A 25 -13.23 -7.48 -20.12
C LEU A 25 -14.48 -8.00 -20.86
N GLY A 26 -14.71 -9.31 -20.89
CA GLY A 26 -15.83 -9.90 -21.64
C GLY A 26 -15.73 -9.75 -23.15
N VAL A 27 -14.52 -9.67 -23.72
CA VAL A 27 -14.27 -9.49 -25.15
C VAL A 27 -13.49 -10.66 -25.75
N ALA A 28 -13.47 -10.74 -27.09
CA ALA A 28 -12.68 -11.77 -27.75
C ALA A 28 -11.17 -11.45 -27.66
N GLN A 29 -10.35 -12.48 -27.45
CA GLN A 29 -8.88 -12.37 -27.37
C GLN A 29 -8.24 -11.62 -28.57
N PRO A 30 -8.67 -11.81 -29.82
CA PRO A 30 -8.17 -11.06 -30.97
C PRO A 30 -8.36 -9.54 -30.81
N THR A 31 -9.45 -9.10 -30.18
CA THR A 31 -9.77 -7.69 -29.96
C THR A 31 -8.69 -7.04 -29.05
N VAL A 32 -8.39 -7.67 -27.92
CA VAL A 32 -7.33 -7.19 -27.01
C VAL A 32 -5.97 -7.19 -27.70
N SER A 33 -5.64 -8.28 -28.42
CA SER A 33 -4.37 -8.40 -29.15
C SER A 33 -4.20 -7.33 -30.22
N GLN A 34 -5.27 -7.00 -30.95
CA GLN A 34 -5.25 -5.98 -32.01
C GLN A 34 -5.12 -4.57 -31.40
N ALA A 35 -5.86 -4.28 -30.34
CA ALA A 35 -5.80 -3.00 -29.66
C ALA A 35 -4.39 -2.73 -29.09
N LEU A 36 -3.78 -3.75 -28.45
CA LEU A 36 -2.42 -3.66 -27.93
C LEU A 36 -1.40 -3.38 -29.04
N ARG A 37 -1.44 -4.12 -30.15
CA ARG A 37 -0.56 -3.87 -31.29
C ARG A 37 -0.76 -2.50 -31.92
N SER A 38 -2.00 -1.99 -31.92
CA SER A 38 -2.28 -0.63 -32.41
C SER A 38 -1.66 0.41 -31.48
N LEU A 39 -1.78 0.22 -30.17
CA LEU A 39 -1.17 1.08 -29.16
C LEU A 39 0.37 1.10 -29.32
N GLU A 40 1.02 -0.05 -29.40
CA GLU A 40 2.47 -0.17 -29.57
C GLU A 40 2.94 0.53 -30.86
N ARG A 41 2.19 0.36 -31.95
CA ARG A 41 2.48 0.99 -33.24
C ARG A 41 2.34 2.52 -33.18
N GLU A 42 1.32 3.03 -32.51
CA GLU A 42 1.08 4.47 -32.35
C GLU A 42 2.13 5.12 -31.43
N LEU A 43 2.55 4.41 -30.39
CA LEU A 43 3.60 4.88 -29.47
C LEU A 43 5.02 4.67 -30.03
N GLY A 44 5.18 3.83 -31.06
CA GLY A 44 6.46 3.51 -31.67
C GLY A 44 7.38 2.64 -30.78
N VAL A 45 6.83 2.00 -29.75
CA VAL A 45 7.58 1.15 -28.82
C VAL A 45 6.81 -0.12 -28.48
N GLU A 46 7.53 -1.20 -28.20
CA GLU A 46 6.93 -2.41 -27.65
C GLU A 46 6.68 -2.23 -26.15
N LEU A 47 5.50 -2.61 -25.70
CA LEU A 47 5.10 -2.57 -24.30
C LEU A 47 5.30 -3.92 -23.59
N PHE A 48 5.29 -5.00 -24.37
CA PHE A 48 5.49 -6.36 -23.88
C PHE A 48 6.51 -7.14 -24.70
N HIS A 49 7.31 -7.95 -24.04
CA HIS A 49 8.08 -9.02 -24.66
C HIS A 49 7.35 -10.34 -24.53
N ARG A 50 7.38 -11.16 -25.58
CA ARG A 50 6.88 -12.54 -25.54
C ARG A 50 7.98 -13.47 -25.05
N ILE A 51 7.74 -14.14 -23.94
CA ILE A 51 8.66 -15.15 -23.38
C ILE A 51 7.90 -16.48 -23.31
N GLY A 52 8.20 -17.39 -24.23
CA GLY A 52 7.48 -18.67 -24.31
C GLY A 52 5.98 -18.47 -24.55
N ARG A 53 5.15 -18.92 -23.61
CA ARG A 53 3.69 -18.75 -23.64
C ARG A 53 3.19 -17.51 -22.92
N GLY A 54 4.08 -16.76 -22.25
CA GLY A 54 3.74 -15.58 -21.44
C GLY A 54 4.14 -14.27 -22.09
N MET A 55 3.74 -13.19 -21.43
CA MET A 55 4.11 -11.82 -21.77
C MET A 55 4.74 -11.15 -20.55
N VAL A 56 5.81 -10.39 -20.76
CA VAL A 56 6.50 -9.64 -19.72
C VAL A 56 6.62 -8.19 -20.16
N LEU A 57 6.36 -7.25 -19.28
CA LEU A 57 6.47 -5.83 -19.57
C LEU A 57 7.90 -5.42 -19.97
N THR A 58 8.00 -4.60 -21.01
CA THR A 58 9.23 -3.86 -21.31
C THR A 58 9.45 -2.73 -20.30
N ALA A 59 10.58 -2.02 -20.36
CA ALA A 59 10.78 -0.80 -19.59
C ALA A 59 9.71 0.26 -19.95
N ALA A 60 9.41 0.44 -21.25
CA ALA A 60 8.36 1.33 -21.72
C ALA A 60 6.98 0.92 -21.21
N GLY A 61 6.66 -0.40 -21.21
CA GLY A 61 5.43 -0.91 -20.66
C GLY A 61 5.27 -0.59 -19.18
N ARG A 62 6.32 -0.80 -18.38
CA ARG A 62 6.30 -0.42 -16.96
C ARG A 62 6.05 1.07 -16.75
N SER A 63 6.76 1.92 -17.48
CA SER A 63 6.57 3.38 -17.38
C SER A 63 5.19 3.86 -17.83
N LEU A 64 4.47 3.09 -18.64
CA LEU A 64 3.13 3.44 -19.11
C LEU A 64 2.02 3.11 -18.10
N ILE A 65 2.26 2.24 -17.11
CA ILE A 65 1.22 1.81 -16.15
C ILE A 65 0.62 3.00 -15.41
N GLY A 66 1.45 3.79 -14.74
CA GLY A 66 1.01 4.95 -13.95
C GLY A 66 0.20 5.96 -14.77
N PRO A 67 0.75 6.49 -15.87
CA PRO A 67 0.01 7.38 -16.78
C PRO A 67 -1.31 6.77 -17.29
N SER A 68 -1.32 5.48 -17.60
CA SER A 68 -2.53 4.78 -18.07
C SER A 68 -3.62 4.73 -17.00
N ARG A 69 -3.26 4.42 -15.76
CA ARG A 69 -4.21 4.45 -14.64
C ARG A 69 -4.72 5.85 -14.38
N GLN A 70 -3.85 6.87 -14.46
CA GLN A 70 -4.27 8.26 -14.31
C GLN A 70 -5.29 8.66 -15.37
N ILE A 71 -5.04 8.36 -16.65
CA ILE A 71 -5.96 8.65 -17.74
C ILE A 71 -7.34 8.02 -17.47
N LEU A 72 -7.41 6.76 -17.07
CA LEU A 72 -8.70 6.11 -16.78
C LEU A 72 -9.41 6.72 -15.57
N ARG A 73 -8.67 7.12 -14.54
CA ARG A 73 -9.25 7.85 -13.41
C ARG A 73 -9.82 9.19 -13.81
N ASP A 74 -9.09 9.97 -14.62
CA ASP A 74 -9.54 11.28 -15.09
C ASP A 74 -10.81 11.16 -15.94
N VAL A 75 -10.90 10.13 -16.77
CA VAL A 75 -12.13 9.84 -17.55
C VAL A 75 -13.30 9.52 -16.62
N THR A 76 -13.10 8.62 -15.66
CA THR A 76 -14.14 8.29 -14.67
C THR A 76 -14.57 9.51 -13.89
N ALA A 77 -13.63 10.37 -13.47
CA ALA A 77 -13.93 11.61 -12.76
C ALA A 77 -14.77 12.59 -13.60
N VAL A 78 -14.49 12.69 -14.91
CA VAL A 78 -15.29 13.52 -15.84
C VAL A 78 -16.71 12.95 -15.99
N GLU A 79 -16.86 11.63 -16.16
CA GLU A 79 -18.17 10.98 -16.27
C GLU A 79 -19.00 11.20 -14.97
N GLU A 80 -18.39 11.04 -13.81
CA GLU A 80 -19.04 11.26 -12.52
C GLU A 80 -19.39 12.73 -12.28
N LEU A 81 -18.52 13.67 -12.68
CA LEU A 81 -18.79 15.10 -12.60
C LEU A 81 -20.02 15.48 -13.44
N LEU A 82 -20.15 14.93 -14.65
CA LEU A 82 -21.28 15.18 -15.53
C LEU A 82 -22.58 14.50 -15.06
N ALA A 83 -22.45 13.38 -14.35
CA ALA A 83 -23.58 12.69 -13.74
C ALA A 83 -24.14 13.43 -12.51
N THR A 84 -23.37 14.34 -11.90
CA THR A 84 -23.78 15.15 -10.75
C THR A 84 -24.28 16.52 -11.21
N SER A 85 -25.60 16.69 -11.26
CA SER A 85 -26.25 17.96 -11.70
C SER A 85 -26.03 19.14 -10.77
N ASP A 86 -25.48 18.96 -9.57
CA ASP A 86 -25.37 19.94 -8.50
C ASP A 86 -23.92 20.43 -8.23
N GLY A 87 -22.97 20.08 -9.11
CA GLY A 87 -21.57 20.51 -8.98
C GLY A 87 -20.84 19.94 -7.75
N ALA A 88 -21.38 18.92 -7.10
CA ALA A 88 -20.73 18.28 -5.96
C ALA A 88 -19.49 17.50 -6.41
N VAL A 89 -18.43 17.55 -5.61
CA VAL A 89 -17.23 16.75 -5.83
C VAL A 89 -17.59 15.26 -5.72
N ALA A 90 -17.37 14.51 -6.77
CA ALA A 90 -17.60 13.08 -6.85
C ALA A 90 -16.33 12.39 -7.40
N GLY A 91 -16.24 11.08 -7.25
CA GLY A 91 -15.12 10.30 -7.75
C GLY A 91 -14.67 9.22 -6.78
N ARG A 92 -13.43 8.74 -6.98
CA ARG A 92 -12.81 7.73 -6.15
C ARG A 92 -11.48 8.23 -5.61
N LEU A 93 -11.20 7.88 -4.36
CA LEU A 93 -9.95 8.14 -3.68
C LEU A 93 -9.39 6.81 -3.18
N ASP A 94 -8.26 6.41 -3.70
CA ASP A 94 -7.55 5.19 -3.29
C ASP A 94 -6.45 5.55 -2.30
N ILE A 95 -6.56 5.04 -1.08
CA ILE A 95 -5.60 5.27 0.01
C ILE A 95 -4.98 3.93 0.40
N MET A 96 -3.68 3.89 0.56
CA MET A 96 -2.98 2.77 1.17
C MET A 96 -2.29 3.20 2.46
N ALA A 97 -2.28 2.33 3.45
CA ALA A 97 -1.57 2.60 4.70
C ALA A 97 -1.00 1.33 5.32
N PHE A 98 0.07 1.47 6.08
CA PHE A 98 0.52 0.38 6.93
C PHE A 98 -0.56 0.02 7.94
N PRO A 99 -0.74 -1.28 8.25
CA PRO A 99 -1.73 -1.72 9.25
C PRO A 99 -1.62 -0.98 10.58
N ALA A 100 -0.38 -0.62 10.97
CA ALA A 100 -0.11 0.16 12.18
C ALA A 100 -0.73 1.55 12.17
N LEU A 101 -0.80 2.17 11.00
CA LEU A 101 -1.31 3.53 10.79
C LEU A 101 -2.77 3.56 10.32
N SER A 102 -3.35 2.39 10.08
CA SER A 102 -4.70 2.24 9.52
C SER A 102 -5.81 2.49 10.54
N ALA A 103 -5.48 2.52 11.83
CA ALA A 103 -6.42 2.74 12.93
C ALA A 103 -6.22 4.14 13.55
N GLY A 104 -7.16 4.57 14.38
CA GLY A 104 -7.07 5.84 15.10
C GLY A 104 -7.27 7.07 14.20
N PRO A 105 -6.34 8.03 14.18
CA PRO A 105 -6.53 9.34 13.52
C PRO A 105 -6.89 9.26 12.03
N LEU A 106 -6.38 8.26 11.31
CA LEU A 106 -6.67 8.10 9.89
C LEU A 106 -8.15 7.75 9.64
N VAL A 107 -8.74 6.93 10.51
CA VAL A 107 -10.17 6.59 10.42
C VAL A 107 -11.03 7.84 10.60
N GLU A 108 -10.68 8.68 11.57
CA GLU A 108 -11.40 9.94 11.84
C GLU A 108 -11.27 10.92 10.66
N LEU A 109 -10.08 11.01 10.09
CA LEU A 109 -9.81 11.84 8.91
C LEU A 109 -10.65 11.39 7.72
N ILE A 110 -10.67 10.08 7.42
CA ILE A 110 -11.50 9.51 6.35
C ILE A 110 -13.00 9.74 6.64
N ALA A 111 -13.43 9.56 7.88
CA ALA A 111 -14.82 9.79 8.28
C ALA A 111 -15.22 11.26 8.12
N ARG A 112 -14.34 12.20 8.46
CA ARG A 112 -14.55 13.64 8.24
C ARG A 112 -14.61 13.97 6.76
N PHE A 113 -13.65 13.48 5.97
CA PHE A 113 -13.63 13.64 4.52
C PHE A 113 -14.90 13.13 3.86
N ARG A 114 -15.37 11.94 4.24
CA ARG A 114 -16.62 11.34 3.70
C ARG A 114 -17.87 12.11 4.06
N ARG A 115 -17.90 12.81 5.20
CA ARG A 115 -19.03 13.71 5.55
C ARG A 115 -19.04 14.96 4.68
N GLU A 116 -17.87 15.49 4.36
CA GLU A 116 -17.73 16.70 3.54
C GLU A 116 -17.95 16.40 2.04
N TYR A 117 -17.45 15.25 1.59
CA TYR A 117 -17.52 14.79 0.20
C TYR A 117 -18.27 13.45 0.07
N PRO A 118 -19.59 13.40 0.29
CA PRO A 118 -20.34 12.14 0.35
C PRO A 118 -20.40 11.38 -0.97
N LYS A 119 -20.16 12.04 -2.11
CA LYS A 119 -20.15 11.42 -3.43
C LYS A 119 -18.77 10.87 -3.84
N VAL A 120 -17.74 11.06 -3.02
CA VAL A 120 -16.41 10.45 -3.26
C VAL A 120 -16.35 9.07 -2.62
N ALA A 121 -16.16 8.02 -3.40
CA ALA A 121 -15.91 6.67 -2.89
C ALA A 121 -14.47 6.58 -2.39
N VAL A 122 -14.26 6.21 -1.13
CA VAL A 122 -12.92 5.96 -0.59
C VAL A 122 -12.66 4.46 -0.60
N ARG A 123 -11.60 4.03 -1.29
CA ARG A 123 -11.06 2.68 -1.23
C ARG A 123 -9.81 2.69 -0.37
N PHE A 124 -9.83 1.87 0.66
CA PHE A 124 -8.74 1.77 1.61
C PHE A 124 -8.11 0.38 1.55
N SER A 125 -6.78 0.31 1.42
CA SER A 125 -6.04 -0.94 1.30
C SER A 125 -4.82 -0.97 2.20
N ALA A 126 -4.45 -2.16 2.66
CA ALA A 126 -3.25 -2.33 3.47
C ALA A 126 -1.99 -2.29 2.59
N LEU A 127 -1.00 -1.54 3.04
CA LEU A 127 0.36 -1.57 2.52
C LEU A 127 1.16 -2.62 3.30
N GLN A 128 1.89 -3.47 2.59
CA GLN A 128 2.67 -4.56 3.21
C GLN A 128 4.18 -4.33 3.12
N ASP A 129 4.63 -3.50 2.18
CA ASP A 129 6.04 -3.31 1.88
C ASP A 129 6.34 -1.81 1.70
N GLU A 130 7.27 -1.30 2.49
CA GLU A 130 7.69 0.11 2.47
C GLU A 130 8.46 0.47 1.20
N GLU A 131 9.22 -0.47 0.64
CA GLU A 131 9.99 -0.25 -0.58
C GLU A 131 9.08 0.05 -1.78
N LEU A 132 7.83 -0.38 -1.73
CA LEU A 132 6.87 -0.18 -2.80
C LEU A 132 6.15 1.17 -2.78
N VAL A 133 6.22 1.96 -1.70
CA VAL A 133 5.46 3.20 -1.53
C VAL A 133 5.62 4.14 -2.72
N ALA A 134 6.86 4.43 -3.08
CA ALA A 134 7.14 5.37 -4.17
C ALA A 134 6.62 4.86 -5.52
N SER A 135 6.76 3.56 -5.79
CA SER A 135 6.26 2.95 -7.03
C SER A 135 4.74 2.92 -7.07
N LEU A 136 4.07 2.59 -5.96
CA LEU A 136 2.61 2.54 -5.89
C LEU A 136 1.96 3.88 -6.24
N ILE A 137 2.53 5.00 -5.76
CA ILE A 137 2.05 6.34 -6.10
C ILE A 137 2.39 6.68 -7.55
N ARG A 138 3.64 6.48 -7.99
CA ARG A 138 4.07 6.79 -9.36
C ARG A 138 3.34 5.95 -10.42
N ASP A 139 3.08 4.70 -10.11
CA ASP A 139 2.34 3.78 -10.98
C ASP A 139 0.81 3.96 -10.85
N GLY A 140 0.38 4.94 -10.05
CA GLY A 140 -1.02 5.30 -9.93
C GLY A 140 -1.89 4.19 -9.34
N HIS A 141 -1.36 3.40 -8.42
CA HIS A 141 -2.16 2.43 -7.68
C HIS A 141 -3.04 3.11 -6.62
N CYS A 142 -2.59 4.25 -6.11
CA CYS A 142 -3.31 5.06 -5.13
C CYS A 142 -2.90 6.52 -5.26
N GLU A 143 -3.71 7.43 -4.73
CA GLU A 143 -3.42 8.85 -4.65
C GLU A 143 -2.60 9.18 -3.41
N PHE A 144 -2.83 8.46 -2.30
CA PHE A 144 -2.13 8.68 -1.04
C PHE A 144 -1.63 7.37 -0.44
N VAL A 145 -0.47 7.47 0.18
CA VAL A 145 0.06 6.44 1.07
C VAL A 145 0.33 7.06 2.43
N VAL A 146 -0.13 6.39 3.49
CA VAL A 146 0.23 6.76 4.87
C VAL A 146 1.29 5.78 5.36
N ALA A 147 2.48 6.30 5.59
CA ALA A 147 3.68 5.53 5.89
C ALA A 147 4.48 6.18 7.02
N HIS A 148 5.45 5.45 7.55
CA HIS A 148 6.44 6.02 8.46
C HIS A 148 7.55 6.75 7.69
N LEU A 149 8.20 7.70 8.33
CA LEU A 149 9.38 8.39 7.80
C LEU A 149 10.64 7.91 8.54
N PRO A 150 11.82 7.91 7.89
CA PRO A 150 12.09 8.35 6.51
C PRO A 150 11.59 7.35 5.46
N LEU A 151 11.22 7.85 4.29
CA LEU A 151 10.76 7.03 3.17
C LEU A 151 11.87 6.85 2.15
N GLU A 152 12.30 5.61 1.91
CA GLU A 152 13.28 5.30 0.88
C GLU A 152 12.70 5.49 -0.53
N GLY A 153 13.49 6.06 -1.43
CA GLY A 153 13.08 6.27 -2.82
C GLY A 153 11.95 7.29 -3.00
N GLY A 154 11.65 8.11 -2.00
CA GLY A 154 10.58 9.11 -2.01
C GLY A 154 10.85 10.36 -2.87
N ASP A 155 11.96 10.42 -3.61
CA ASP A 155 12.30 11.57 -4.45
C ASP A 155 11.17 11.93 -5.43
N GLY A 156 10.74 13.17 -5.39
CA GLY A 156 9.66 13.69 -6.25
C GLY A 156 8.24 13.37 -5.76
N LEU A 157 8.07 12.81 -4.59
CA LEU A 157 6.79 12.74 -3.89
C LEU A 157 6.63 13.95 -2.97
N GLU A 158 5.40 14.44 -2.86
CA GLU A 158 5.04 15.40 -1.83
C GLU A 158 4.81 14.66 -0.52
N VAL A 159 5.49 15.09 0.55
CA VAL A 159 5.39 14.47 1.88
C VAL A 159 4.75 15.47 2.84
N ILE A 160 3.69 15.04 3.51
CA ILE A 160 2.99 15.81 4.55
C ILE A 160 3.12 15.06 5.86
N GLU A 161 3.78 15.65 6.84
CA GLU A 161 3.87 15.09 8.18
C GLU A 161 2.51 15.19 8.88
N LEU A 162 1.99 14.06 9.35
CA LEU A 162 0.70 13.99 10.07
C LEU A 162 0.88 14.04 11.58
N GLY A 163 2.08 13.74 12.09
CA GLY A 163 2.40 13.71 13.50
C GLY A 163 3.41 12.61 13.86
N GLU A 164 3.57 12.40 15.15
CA GLU A 164 4.46 11.39 15.73
C GLU A 164 3.64 10.26 16.34
N GLN A 165 4.17 9.06 16.30
CA GLN A 165 3.58 7.89 16.94
C GLN A 165 4.48 7.41 18.07
N GLU A 166 3.93 7.36 19.29
CA GLU A 166 4.62 6.79 20.44
C GLU A 166 4.66 5.27 20.36
N TRP A 167 5.75 4.71 20.82
CA TRP A 167 5.94 3.27 20.96
C TRP A 167 5.66 2.83 22.38
N TRP A 168 4.86 1.81 22.52
CA TRP A 168 4.51 1.21 23.79
C TRP A 168 4.95 -0.24 23.83
N LEU A 169 5.54 -0.64 24.93
CA LEU A 169 5.83 -2.02 25.25
C LEU A 169 4.71 -2.56 26.13
N ALA A 170 4.06 -3.62 25.68
CA ALA A 170 3.02 -4.28 26.44
C ALA A 170 3.60 -5.48 27.19
N TYR A 171 3.17 -5.68 28.42
CA TYR A 171 3.57 -6.81 29.25
C TYR A 171 2.37 -7.65 29.67
N PRO A 172 2.56 -8.93 30.01
CA PRO A 172 1.50 -9.77 30.56
C PRO A 172 0.84 -9.16 31.79
N PRO A 173 -0.45 -9.41 32.01
CA PRO A 173 -1.13 -8.98 33.24
C PRO A 173 -0.42 -9.48 34.49
N GLY A 174 -0.22 -8.60 35.47
CA GLY A 174 0.45 -8.95 36.73
C GLY A 174 1.98 -8.86 36.70
N SER A 175 2.58 -8.42 35.58
CA SER A 175 4.00 -8.10 35.55
C SER A 175 4.33 -6.94 36.49
N GLU A 176 5.40 -7.09 37.27
CA GLU A 176 5.94 -6.00 38.07
C GLU A 176 6.77 -5.07 37.18
N LEU A 177 6.24 -3.89 36.91
CA LEU A 177 6.86 -2.90 36.03
C LEU A 177 7.14 -1.63 36.82
N PRO A 178 8.24 -0.90 36.53
CA PRO A 178 8.45 0.43 37.05
C PRO A 178 7.38 1.40 36.57
N GLU A 179 7.07 2.41 37.39
CA GLU A 179 6.15 3.47 36.96
C GLU A 179 6.83 4.41 35.94
N GLY A 180 6.14 4.69 34.83
CA GLY A 180 6.57 5.62 33.80
C GLY A 180 7.41 4.99 32.67
N PRO A 181 8.08 5.82 31.85
CA PRO A 181 8.92 5.35 30.75
C PRO A 181 10.08 4.48 31.25
N ILE A 182 10.29 3.35 30.60
CA ILE A 182 11.38 2.42 30.89
C ILE A 182 12.52 2.66 29.91
N HIS A 183 13.73 2.79 30.38
CA HIS A 183 14.89 2.84 29.52
C HIS A 183 15.14 1.46 28.91
N LEU A 184 15.50 1.39 27.65
CA LEU A 184 15.66 0.10 26.93
C LEU A 184 16.73 -0.81 27.57
N SER A 185 17.72 -0.25 28.28
CA SER A 185 18.72 -1.02 29.04
C SER A 185 18.18 -1.60 30.36
N GLU A 186 17.01 -1.17 30.81
CA GLU A 186 16.38 -1.55 32.07
C GLU A 186 15.10 -2.39 31.86
N LEU A 187 14.96 -2.96 30.66
CA LEU A 187 13.83 -3.82 30.34
C LEU A 187 13.78 -5.02 31.31
N PRO A 188 12.60 -5.35 31.84
CA PRO A 188 12.42 -6.55 32.63
C PRO A 188 12.86 -7.80 31.87
N ASP A 189 13.38 -8.80 32.58
CA ASP A 189 13.78 -10.09 32.03
C ASP A 189 12.53 -10.97 31.76
N ILE A 190 11.72 -10.51 30.82
CA ILE A 190 10.49 -11.18 30.37
C ILE A 190 10.65 -11.48 28.89
N PRO A 191 10.42 -12.72 28.46
CA PRO A 191 10.46 -13.07 27.05
C PRO A 191 9.50 -12.21 26.22
N MET A 192 9.85 -11.94 24.98
CA MET A 192 9.07 -11.05 24.11
C MET A 192 8.34 -11.79 23.01
N VAL A 193 7.12 -11.31 22.69
CA VAL A 193 6.39 -11.65 21.47
C VAL A 193 6.82 -10.66 20.39
N PHE A 194 7.54 -11.13 19.38
CA PHE A 194 8.19 -10.29 18.39
C PHE A 194 7.65 -10.50 16.97
N ALA A 195 7.94 -9.57 16.08
CA ALA A 195 7.68 -9.73 14.66
C ALA A 195 8.86 -10.40 13.95
N PRO A 196 8.64 -11.17 12.87
CA PRO A 196 9.73 -11.60 12.00
C PRO A 196 10.50 -10.39 11.45
N THR A 197 11.82 -10.52 11.30
CA THR A 197 12.69 -9.51 10.69
C THR A 197 12.33 -9.25 9.23
N GLY A 198 12.62 -8.06 8.71
CA GLY A 198 12.41 -7.70 7.32
C GLY A 198 11.43 -6.55 7.09
N GLY A 199 11.09 -5.79 8.13
CA GLY A 199 10.38 -4.52 7.98
C GLY A 199 11.16 -3.41 8.68
N SER A 200 11.29 -2.24 8.05
CA SER A 200 12.10 -1.11 8.53
C SER A 200 11.86 -0.79 10.00
N MET A 201 10.62 -0.92 10.44
CA MET A 201 10.20 -0.61 11.80
C MET A 201 10.62 -1.70 12.81
N VAL A 202 10.56 -2.97 12.44
CA VAL A 202 11.04 -4.08 13.29
C VAL A 202 12.55 -3.98 13.44
N ASP A 203 13.24 -3.70 12.35
CA ASP A 203 14.70 -3.55 12.31
C ASP A 203 15.15 -2.32 13.13
N ALA A 204 14.36 -1.23 13.15
CA ALA A 204 14.60 -0.07 14.00
C ALA A 204 14.48 -0.41 15.49
N VAL A 205 13.45 -1.15 15.89
CA VAL A 205 13.26 -1.61 17.28
C VAL A 205 14.39 -2.56 17.69
N GLU A 206 14.73 -3.55 16.88
CA GLU A 206 15.86 -4.45 17.15
C GLU A 206 17.18 -3.69 17.27
N SER A 207 17.41 -2.71 16.41
CA SER A 207 18.61 -1.88 16.43
C SER A 207 18.69 -1.04 17.71
N ALA A 208 17.57 -0.46 18.13
CA ALA A 208 17.48 0.32 19.37
C ALA A 208 17.72 -0.57 20.60
N LEU A 209 17.11 -1.75 20.68
CA LEU A 209 17.35 -2.72 21.75
C LEU A 209 18.82 -3.13 21.82
N ARG A 210 19.41 -3.47 20.67
CA ARG A 210 20.82 -3.85 20.57
C ARG A 210 21.77 -2.72 20.98
N ALA A 211 21.48 -1.49 20.58
CA ALA A 211 22.26 -0.31 20.95
C ALA A 211 22.19 -0.03 22.46
N ALA A 212 21.06 -0.31 23.10
CA ALA A 212 20.88 -0.21 24.55
C ALA A 212 21.50 -1.39 25.32
N GLY A 213 22.06 -2.41 24.64
CA GLY A 213 22.60 -3.61 25.26
C GLY A 213 21.51 -4.63 25.68
N ALA A 214 20.26 -4.37 25.39
CA ALA A 214 19.16 -5.27 25.69
C ALA A 214 19.13 -6.43 24.69
N ARG A 215 18.94 -7.65 25.19
CA ARG A 215 18.82 -8.88 24.39
C ARG A 215 17.68 -9.72 24.94
N PRO A 216 16.44 -9.28 24.77
CA PRO A 216 15.32 -10.03 25.29
C PRO A 216 15.25 -11.42 24.60
N GLU A 217 14.90 -12.44 25.38
CA GLU A 217 14.55 -13.73 24.85
C GLU A 217 13.27 -13.61 24.02
N ILE A 218 13.22 -14.21 22.84
CA ILE A 218 12.02 -14.21 22.01
C ILE A 218 11.24 -15.51 22.28
N SER A 219 10.06 -15.39 22.89
CA SER A 219 9.16 -16.51 23.15
C SER A 219 8.36 -16.90 21.93
N VAL A 220 7.90 -15.90 21.15
CA VAL A 220 7.06 -16.12 19.97
C VAL A 220 7.46 -15.15 18.86
N LEU A 221 7.61 -15.67 17.63
CA LEU A 221 7.68 -14.88 16.41
C LEU A 221 6.35 -14.96 15.68
N VAL A 222 5.69 -13.80 15.49
CA VAL A 222 4.37 -13.74 14.83
C VAL A 222 4.26 -12.58 13.85
N GLY A 223 3.93 -12.91 12.60
CA GLY A 223 3.77 -11.92 11.53
C GLY A 223 2.45 -11.14 11.64
N GLN A 224 1.37 -11.78 12.10
CA GLN A 224 0.07 -11.15 12.25
C GLN A 224 0.06 -10.21 13.47
N ARG A 225 -0.11 -8.93 13.21
CA ARG A 225 -0.13 -7.91 14.24
C ARG A 225 -1.26 -8.09 15.26
N GLU A 226 -2.43 -8.48 14.77
CA GLU A 226 -3.68 -8.56 15.54
C GLU A 226 -3.62 -9.58 16.67
N VAL A 227 -2.75 -10.59 16.54
CA VAL A 227 -2.62 -11.64 17.56
C VAL A 227 -1.54 -11.35 18.61
N ARG A 228 -0.69 -10.34 18.41
CA ARG A 228 0.41 -10.04 19.35
C ARG A 228 -0.11 -9.65 20.72
N LEU A 229 -0.99 -8.65 20.79
CA LEU A 229 -1.56 -8.22 22.06
C LEU A 229 -2.37 -9.32 22.77
N PRO A 230 -3.22 -10.12 22.11
CA PRO A 230 -3.80 -11.33 22.67
C PRO A 230 -2.77 -12.32 23.23
N MET A 231 -1.64 -12.53 22.57
CA MET A 231 -0.56 -13.40 23.08
C MET A 231 0.10 -12.85 24.34
N VAL A 232 0.37 -11.54 24.37
CA VAL A 232 0.87 -10.86 25.58
C VAL A 232 -0.14 -11.00 26.71
N ALA A 233 -1.42 -10.78 26.47
CA ALA A 233 -2.49 -10.92 27.45
C ALA A 233 -2.64 -12.37 27.95
N ALA A 234 -2.27 -13.36 27.15
CA ALA A 234 -2.23 -14.77 27.52
C ALA A 234 -0.96 -15.17 28.29
N GLY A 235 -0.04 -14.24 28.53
CA GLY A 235 1.18 -14.48 29.32
C GLY A 235 2.33 -15.09 28.54
N LEU A 236 2.32 -15.03 27.20
CA LEU A 236 3.37 -15.61 26.36
C LEU A 236 4.65 -14.75 26.30
N GLY A 237 4.62 -13.52 26.81
CA GLY A 237 5.74 -12.57 26.82
C GLY A 237 5.25 -11.12 26.74
N GLY A 238 6.20 -10.19 26.65
CA GLY A 238 5.96 -8.76 26.47
C GLY A 238 5.97 -8.30 25.02
#